data_53fa255f4731562f48723ad6467f4005
#
_entry.id   53fa255f4731562f48723ad6467f4005
#
_cell.length_a   1.000
_cell.length_b   1.000
_cell.length_c   1.000
_cell.angle_alpha   90.00
_cell.angle_beta   90.00
_cell.angle_gamma   90.00
#
_symmetry.space_group_name_H-M   'P 1'
#
loop_
_entity.id
_entity.type
_entity.pdbx_description
1 polymer ?
#
loop_
_entity_poly.entity_id
_entity_poly.type
_entity_poly.pdbx_seq_one_letter_code
_entity_poly.pdbx_strand_id
1 'polypeptide(L)'
;MPRATLVVLAVVLSAHGAQAEMCSRAGTYKLSHDADWPMYISIRAGATCEATFGSYGGANLTFKRLLLVTPPARGKIKLREGGYYIYTAPSSQGSDKFTLRVCGSQNNSPGCATLNYSVTVK
;
A
#
# COMPACT_ATOMS: atom_id res chain seq x y z
N MET A 1 -53.18 15.32 26.21
CA MET A 1 -52.21 14.71 26.71
C MET A 1 -51.02 14.79 25.99
N PRO A 2 -50.13 15.30 26.49
CA PRO A 2 -48.90 15.41 25.81
C PRO A 2 -48.26 14.09 25.71
N ARG A 3 -47.65 13.86 24.74
CA ARG A 3 -46.92 12.78 24.63
C ARG A 3 -45.60 13.15 24.39
N ALA A 4 -44.67 12.61 24.99
CA ALA A 4 -43.30 12.81 24.78
C ALA A 4 -42.93 12.27 23.45
N THR A 5 -42.48 13.14 22.66
CA THR A 5 -41.91 12.73 21.40
C THR A 5 -40.53 12.29 21.66
N LEU A 6 -40.33 11.03 21.55
CA LEU A 6 -39.03 10.51 21.73
C LEU A 6 -38.26 10.75 20.45
N VAL A 7 -37.32 11.64 20.49
CA VAL A 7 -36.43 11.83 19.38
C VAL A 7 -35.30 10.87 19.57
N VAL A 8 -35.32 9.85 18.79
CA VAL A 8 -34.18 8.95 18.78
C VAL A 8 -33.15 9.55 17.89
N LEU A 9 -32.15 10.05 18.50
CA LEU A 9 -31.01 10.51 17.74
C LEU A 9 -30.20 9.30 17.36
N ALA A 10 -30.33 8.92 16.14
CA ALA A 10 -29.47 7.89 15.63
C ALA A 10 -28.10 8.51 15.41
N VAL A 11 -27.21 8.22 16.28
CA VAL A 11 -25.83 8.63 16.08
C VAL A 11 -25.22 7.67 15.11
N VAL A 12 -25.06 8.12 13.91
CA VAL A 12 -24.34 7.31 12.93
C VAL A 12 -22.89 7.52 13.21
N LEU A 13 -22.31 6.55 13.84
CA LEU A 13 -20.87 6.56 14.02
C LEU A 13 -20.25 6.13 12.73
N SER A 14 -19.70 7.09 12.07
CA SER A 14 -19.00 6.79 10.86
C SER A 14 -17.66 6.16 11.21
N ALA A 15 -17.44 5.00 10.68
CA ALA A 15 -16.21 4.27 10.93
C ALA A 15 -15.13 4.61 9.91
N HIS A 16 -15.13 5.81 9.38
CA HIS A 16 -14.21 6.17 8.33
C HIS A 16 -12.76 6.07 8.75
N GLY A 17 -12.44 6.34 10.00
CA GLY A 17 -11.07 6.25 10.47
C GLY A 17 -10.54 4.84 10.52
N ALA A 18 -11.41 3.86 10.69
CA ALA A 18 -10.96 2.49 10.83
C ALA A 18 -10.35 1.94 9.54
N GLN A 19 -10.83 2.40 8.40
CA GLN A 19 -10.32 1.91 7.13
C GLN A 19 -8.93 2.43 6.83
N ALA A 20 -8.62 3.65 7.25
CA ALA A 20 -7.31 4.21 7.02
C ALA A 20 -6.23 3.47 7.80
N GLU A 21 -6.60 2.76 8.85
CA GLU A 21 -5.65 2.06 9.69
C GLU A 21 -5.50 0.58 9.34
N MET A 22 -6.22 0.10 8.34
CA MET A 22 -6.13 -1.29 7.94
C MET A 22 -4.80 -1.64 7.31
N CYS A 23 -4.09 -0.65 6.82
CA CYS A 23 -2.82 -0.86 6.16
C CYS A 23 -1.87 0.26 6.52
N SER A 24 -0.71 -0.11 7.04
CA SER A 24 0.37 0.84 7.23
C SER A 24 1.60 0.38 6.47
N ARG A 25 2.37 1.33 5.97
CA ARG A 25 3.54 1.05 5.16
C ARG A 25 4.74 1.81 5.70
N ALA A 26 5.91 1.19 5.57
CA ALA A 26 7.16 1.80 5.98
C ALA A 26 8.26 1.37 5.02
N GLY A 27 9.29 2.18 4.93
CA GLY A 27 10.43 1.92 4.09
C GLY A 27 10.72 3.08 3.15
N THR A 28 11.95 3.16 2.69
CA THR A 28 12.37 4.18 1.74
C THR A 28 13.21 3.52 0.66
N TYR A 29 13.34 4.18 -0.47
CA TYR A 29 14.15 3.69 -1.56
C TYR A 29 14.66 4.84 -2.41
N LYS A 30 15.68 4.55 -3.21
CA LYS A 30 16.23 5.49 -4.18
C LYS A 30 16.40 4.80 -5.51
N LEU A 31 16.04 5.49 -6.59
CA LEU A 31 16.16 4.93 -7.92
C LEU A 31 17.60 4.99 -8.43
N SER A 32 18.37 5.93 -7.94
CA SER A 32 19.70 6.19 -8.47
C SER A 32 20.73 5.11 -8.17
N HIS A 33 20.40 4.13 -7.35
CA HIS A 33 21.38 3.13 -6.90
C HIS A 33 21.08 1.72 -7.37
N ASP A 34 20.02 1.49 -8.08
CA ASP A 34 19.64 0.15 -8.56
C ASP A 34 19.93 -0.94 -7.53
N ALA A 35 19.44 -0.75 -6.33
CA ALA A 35 19.70 -1.63 -5.21
C ALA A 35 18.41 -2.23 -4.68
N ASP A 36 18.58 -3.16 -3.74
CA ASP A 36 17.46 -3.77 -3.03
C ASP A 36 17.12 -2.93 -1.81
N TRP A 37 15.84 -2.73 -1.58
CA TRP A 37 15.36 -1.92 -0.47
C TRP A 37 14.31 -2.67 0.30
N PRO A 38 14.41 -2.77 1.62
CA PRO A 38 13.37 -3.42 2.43
C PRO A 38 12.18 -2.49 2.58
N MET A 39 11.00 -3.06 2.37
CA MET A 39 9.74 -2.35 2.56
C MET A 39 8.86 -3.17 3.47
N TYR A 40 7.99 -2.52 4.22
CA TYR A 40 7.18 -3.18 5.23
C TYR A 40 5.73 -2.80 5.09
N ILE A 41 4.86 -3.79 5.23
CA ILE A 41 3.41 -3.58 5.25
C ILE A 41 2.85 -4.29 6.49
N SER A 42 2.01 -3.57 7.22
CA SER A 42 1.22 -4.16 8.29
C SER A 42 -0.24 -4.00 7.91
N ILE A 43 -0.98 -5.08 7.85
CA ILE A 43 -2.31 -5.07 7.28
C ILE A 43 -3.20 -6.08 8.00
N ARG A 44 -4.47 -5.78 8.11
CA ARG A 44 -5.44 -6.72 8.67
C ARG A 44 -5.74 -7.82 7.68
N ALA A 45 -6.01 -9.01 8.21
CA ALA A 45 -6.43 -10.13 7.39
C ALA A 45 -7.62 -9.74 6.52
N GLY A 46 -7.56 -10.07 5.25
CA GLY A 46 -8.61 -9.79 4.28
C GLY A 46 -8.67 -8.37 3.77
N ALA A 47 -7.88 -7.46 4.29
CA ALA A 47 -7.90 -6.06 3.87
C ALA A 47 -7.05 -5.83 2.65
N THR A 48 -7.20 -4.65 2.04
CA THR A 48 -6.40 -4.24 0.89
C THR A 48 -5.54 -3.05 1.25
N CYS A 49 -4.38 -2.99 0.61
CA CYS A 49 -3.43 -1.91 0.74
C CYS A 49 -3.10 -1.40 -0.65
N GLU A 50 -3.32 -0.12 -0.89
CA GLU A 50 -3.09 0.49 -2.20
C GLU A 50 -2.03 1.56 -2.10
N ALA A 51 -1.23 1.68 -3.14
CA ALA A 51 -0.22 2.71 -3.20
C ALA A 51 0.13 3.04 -4.64
N THR A 52 0.70 4.21 -4.83
CA THR A 52 1.12 4.64 -6.15
C THR A 52 2.54 5.19 -6.08
N PHE A 53 3.30 4.94 -7.13
CA PHE A 53 4.61 5.53 -7.32
C PHE A 53 4.57 6.67 -8.33
N GLY A 54 3.40 6.95 -8.85
CA GLY A 54 3.28 7.85 -10.00
C GLY A 54 3.66 9.28 -9.76
N SER A 55 3.25 9.87 -8.64
CA SER A 55 3.48 11.27 -8.42
C SER A 55 4.13 11.57 -7.09
N TYR A 56 4.89 10.65 -6.54
CA TYR A 56 5.29 10.74 -5.27
C TYR A 56 6.71 10.68 -5.06
N GLY A 57 7.13 11.02 -4.05
CA GLY A 57 8.43 10.80 -3.75
C GLY A 57 9.31 11.97 -3.90
N GLY A 58 8.80 13.07 -3.73
CA GLY A 58 9.60 14.22 -3.62
C GLY A 58 10.09 14.76 -4.94
N ALA A 59 10.91 15.74 -4.83
CA ALA A 59 11.35 16.49 -5.94
C ALA A 59 12.16 15.63 -6.91
N ASN A 60 11.89 15.82 -8.17
CA ASN A 60 12.69 15.27 -9.25
C ASN A 60 12.62 13.74 -9.41
N LEU A 61 11.61 13.12 -8.85
CA LEU A 61 11.36 11.71 -9.09
C LEU A 61 10.29 11.57 -10.17
N THR A 62 10.63 10.90 -11.26
CA THR A 62 9.70 10.63 -12.35
C THR A 62 9.52 9.14 -12.49
N PHE A 63 8.29 8.68 -12.38
CA PHE A 63 7.96 7.28 -12.53
C PHE A 63 7.95 6.86 -14.00
N LYS A 64 8.46 5.68 -14.29
CA LYS A 64 8.41 5.13 -15.64
C LYS A 64 7.66 3.81 -15.70
N ARG A 65 7.98 2.85 -14.83
CA ARG A 65 7.31 1.56 -14.86
C ARG A 65 7.42 0.83 -13.53
N LEU A 66 6.48 -0.08 -13.32
CA LEU A 66 6.42 -0.93 -12.14
C LEU A 66 6.27 -2.37 -12.60
N LEU A 67 7.09 -3.25 -12.05
CA LEU A 67 7.11 -4.66 -12.44
C LEU A 67 6.94 -5.53 -11.20
N LEU A 68 6.24 -6.65 -11.37
CA LEU A 68 6.14 -7.66 -10.33
C LEU A 68 7.27 -8.67 -10.53
N VAL A 69 8.17 -8.74 -9.57
CA VAL A 69 9.30 -9.67 -9.64
C VAL A 69 8.94 -10.99 -8.99
N THR A 70 8.41 -10.93 -7.78
CA THR A 70 8.00 -12.14 -7.05
C THR A 70 6.61 -11.91 -6.48
N PRO A 71 5.63 -12.72 -6.87
CA PRO A 71 4.28 -12.56 -6.34
C PRO A 71 4.18 -12.99 -4.89
N PRO A 72 3.15 -12.50 -4.17
CA PRO A 72 2.93 -12.95 -2.80
C PRO A 72 2.63 -14.45 -2.74
N ALA A 73 3.08 -15.11 -1.68
CA ALA A 73 2.80 -16.51 -1.50
C ALA A 73 1.38 -16.75 -1.01
N ARG A 74 0.84 -15.83 -0.21
CA ARG A 74 -0.45 -16.02 0.43
C ARG A 74 -1.51 -15.03 -0.02
N GLY A 75 -1.16 -13.77 -0.13
CA GLY A 75 -2.08 -12.75 -0.59
C GLY A 75 -2.09 -12.64 -2.11
N LYS A 76 -2.65 -11.55 -2.59
CA LYS A 76 -2.75 -11.26 -4.02
C LYS A 76 -2.27 -9.85 -4.28
N ILE A 77 -1.66 -9.63 -5.44
CA ILE A 77 -1.24 -8.31 -5.83
C ILE A 77 -1.68 -8.04 -7.26
N LYS A 78 -2.09 -6.81 -7.50
CA LYS A 78 -2.50 -6.35 -8.82
C LYS A 78 -1.79 -5.05 -9.11
N LEU A 79 -1.18 -4.96 -10.27
CA LEU A 79 -0.53 -3.74 -10.72
C LEU A 79 -1.42 -3.04 -11.73
N ARG A 80 -1.40 -1.71 -11.69
CA ARG A 80 -2.16 -0.89 -12.62
C ARG A 80 -1.26 0.19 -13.19
N GLU A 81 -1.72 0.79 -14.26
CA GLU A 81 -0.98 1.85 -14.93
C GLU A 81 -0.71 3.01 -13.98
N GLY A 82 0.39 3.72 -14.23
CA GLY A 82 0.76 4.87 -13.43
C GLY A 82 1.50 4.52 -12.15
N GLY A 83 2.00 3.30 -12.03
CA GLY A 83 2.74 2.91 -10.85
C GLY A 83 1.86 2.63 -9.65
N TYR A 84 0.70 2.06 -9.89
CA TYR A 84 -0.28 1.80 -8.86
C TYR A 84 -0.32 0.32 -8.53
N TYR A 85 -0.35 -0.04 -7.27
CA TYR A 85 -0.51 -1.43 -6.89
C TYR A 85 -1.57 -1.59 -5.80
N ILE A 86 -2.20 -2.77 -5.80
CA ILE A 86 -3.19 -3.16 -4.81
C ILE A 86 -2.79 -4.51 -4.27
N TYR A 87 -2.47 -4.57 -2.98
CA TYR A 87 -2.19 -5.82 -2.31
C TYR A 87 -3.39 -6.20 -1.46
N THR A 88 -3.88 -7.43 -1.60
CA THR A 88 -4.96 -7.96 -0.78
C THR A 88 -4.40 -9.04 0.14
N ALA A 89 -4.55 -8.83 1.44
CA ALA A 89 -4.04 -9.77 2.41
C ALA A 89 -4.85 -11.06 2.43
N PRO A 90 -4.22 -12.19 2.79
CA PRO A 90 -4.98 -13.42 3.00
C PRO A 90 -5.93 -13.28 4.18
N SER A 91 -6.85 -14.21 4.28
CA SER A 91 -7.90 -14.17 5.32
C SER A 91 -7.41 -14.60 6.69
N SER A 92 -6.20 -15.08 6.82
CA SER A 92 -5.66 -15.52 8.10
C SER A 92 -4.38 -14.76 8.45
N GLN A 93 -4.13 -14.66 9.73
CA GLN A 93 -2.95 -13.98 10.25
C GLN A 93 -1.67 -14.70 9.84
N GLY A 94 -0.58 -13.99 9.85
CA GLY A 94 0.72 -14.54 9.52
C GLY A 94 1.57 -13.56 8.77
N SER A 95 2.50 -14.07 8.00
CA SER A 95 3.39 -13.25 7.21
C SER A 95 3.27 -13.57 5.73
N ASP A 96 3.64 -12.62 4.92
CA ASP A 96 3.68 -12.75 3.47
C ASP A 96 4.83 -11.92 2.96
N LYS A 97 5.17 -12.07 1.71
CA LYS A 97 6.21 -11.23 1.11
C LYS A 97 6.04 -11.21 -0.40
N PHE A 98 6.45 -10.13 -1.01
CA PHE A 98 6.49 -10.01 -2.45
C PHE A 98 7.55 -8.99 -2.84
N THR A 99 7.92 -8.97 -4.10
CA THR A 99 8.96 -8.10 -4.60
C THR A 99 8.48 -7.35 -5.83
N LEU A 100 8.64 -6.05 -5.81
CA LEU A 100 8.36 -5.18 -6.94
C LEU A 100 9.65 -4.53 -7.40
N ARG A 101 9.68 -4.12 -8.67
CA ARG A 101 10.77 -3.33 -9.20
C ARG A 101 10.17 -2.08 -9.81
N VAL A 102 10.62 -0.94 -9.32
CA VAL A 102 10.16 0.36 -9.83
C VAL A 102 11.31 1.03 -10.57
N CYS A 103 11.01 1.57 -11.73
CA CYS A 103 11.98 2.24 -12.57
C CYS A 103 11.49 3.63 -12.93
N GLY A 104 12.42 4.56 -13.08
CA GLY A 104 12.10 5.92 -13.43
C GLY A 104 13.36 6.75 -13.47
N SER A 105 13.24 8.02 -13.13
CA SER A 105 14.38 8.94 -13.04
C SER A 105 14.35 9.66 -11.71
N GLN A 106 15.53 9.87 -11.17
CA GLN A 106 15.68 10.67 -9.97
C GLN A 106 16.80 11.67 -10.23
N ASN A 107 16.48 12.97 -10.11
CA ASN A 107 17.41 14.04 -10.45
C ASN A 107 17.95 13.89 -11.87
N ASN A 108 17.07 13.54 -12.80
CA ASN A 108 17.40 13.35 -14.22
C ASN A 108 18.31 12.15 -14.51
N SER A 109 18.52 11.29 -13.53
CA SER A 109 19.27 10.05 -13.73
C SER A 109 18.32 8.88 -13.77
N PRO A 110 18.32 8.08 -14.83
CA PRO A 110 17.47 6.91 -14.88
C PRO A 110 17.97 5.83 -13.92
N GLY A 111 17.06 5.07 -13.38
CA GLY A 111 17.41 4.01 -12.46
C GLY A 111 16.20 3.19 -12.03
N CYS A 112 16.49 2.11 -11.34
CA CYS A 112 15.47 1.22 -10.80
C CYS A 112 15.78 0.90 -9.35
N ALA A 113 14.76 0.46 -8.63
CA ALA A 113 14.92 -0.03 -7.27
C ALA A 113 14.12 -1.31 -7.14
N THR A 114 14.70 -2.29 -6.47
CA THR A 114 14.01 -3.54 -6.16
C THR A 114 13.49 -3.44 -4.74
N LEU A 115 12.19 -3.56 -4.60
CA LEU A 115 11.50 -3.35 -3.33
C LEU A 115 11.05 -4.70 -2.78
N ASN A 116 11.69 -5.10 -1.69
CA ASN A 116 11.39 -6.38 -1.05
C ASN A 116 10.43 -6.14 0.09
N TYR A 117 9.18 -6.48 -0.12
CA TYR A 117 8.12 -6.24 0.87
C TYR A 117 7.98 -7.39 1.84
N SER A 118 8.03 -7.07 3.12
CA SER A 118 7.70 -7.99 4.19
C SER A 118 6.34 -7.58 4.74
N VAL A 119 5.39 -8.50 4.74
CA VAL A 119 4.01 -8.20 5.13
C VAL A 119 3.69 -8.93 6.41
N THR A 120 3.15 -8.20 7.37
CA THR A 120 2.60 -8.75 8.61
C THR A 120 1.09 -8.66 8.52
N VAL A 121 0.42 -9.80 8.54
CA VAL A 121 -1.05 -9.88 8.49
C VAL A 121 -1.56 -10.11 9.90
N LYS A 122 -2.35 -9.16 10.39
CA LYS A 122 -2.87 -9.20 11.76
C LYS A 122 -4.28 -9.71 11.86
#